data_a342dfd685d04c54c107ded6ca6c3a90
#
_entry.id   a342dfd685d04c54c107ded6ca6c3a90
#
_cell.length_a   1.000
_cell.length_b   1.000
_cell.length_c   1.000
_cell.angle_alpha   90.00
_cell.angle_beta   90.00
_cell.angle_gamma   90.00
#
_symmetry.space_group_name_H-M   'P 1'
#
loop_
_entity.id
_entity.type
_entity.pdbx_description
1 polymer ?
#
loop_
_entity_poly.entity_id
_entity_poly.type
_entity_poly.pdbx_seq_one_letter_code
_entity_poly.pdbx_strand_id
1 'polypeptide(L)'
;LVPPEHIWDEGTWADAADWKNEMPQHYAEAERMLGVTDNKIFGPADHMLKKMGEAVGVGHTFKPTRVATFFPPEGEEGGKTYPDPYFNGEGPDRGTCTACGGCMTGCKHNAKNTLDKNYLYFAEKNGAKVYEETKVVDVKPLNGKADGSDGYEVTTECSSSWFNKQRRTWRVRNVIFSASSLLNIIFLHYILDLLCCKNFDACNHND
;
A
#
# COMPACT_ATOMS: atom_id res chain seq x y z
N LEU A 1 10.80 0.71 -3.78
CA LEU A 1 11.93 0.99 -4.69
C LEU A 1 11.82 2.42 -5.18
N VAL A 2 12.87 3.20 -5.03
CA VAL A 2 12.99 4.52 -5.66
C VAL A 2 13.54 4.30 -7.06
N PRO A 3 12.88 4.77 -8.12
CA PRO A 3 13.36 4.62 -9.49
C PRO A 3 14.62 5.47 -9.72
N PRO A 4 15.46 5.11 -10.70
CA PRO A 4 16.60 5.95 -11.08
C PRO A 4 16.13 7.28 -11.71
N GLU A 5 16.92 8.34 -11.54
CA GLU A 5 16.53 9.70 -11.92
C GLU A 5 16.10 9.88 -13.38
N HIS A 6 16.74 9.15 -14.32
CA HIS A 6 16.42 9.28 -15.74
C HIS A 6 14.96 8.92 -16.08
N ILE A 7 14.28 8.12 -15.24
CA ILE A 7 12.87 7.76 -15.45
C ILE A 7 11.95 8.97 -15.37
N TRP A 8 12.34 10.00 -14.63
CA TRP A 8 11.53 11.21 -14.49
C TRP A 8 11.48 12.07 -15.74
N ASP A 9 12.46 11.94 -16.61
CA ASP A 9 12.61 12.70 -17.85
C ASP A 9 12.09 11.91 -19.08
N GLU A 10 11.58 10.69 -18.90
CA GLU A 10 11.19 9.78 -19.97
C GLU A 10 9.70 9.40 -19.91
N GLY A 11 9.14 9.05 -21.09
CA GLY A 11 7.78 8.53 -21.22
C GLY A 11 6.72 9.61 -21.41
N THR A 12 5.47 9.17 -21.65
CA THR A 12 4.31 10.02 -21.98
C THR A 12 3.81 10.88 -20.80
N TRP A 13 4.35 10.70 -19.63
CA TRP A 13 3.98 11.39 -18.38
C TRP A 13 5.02 12.43 -17.94
N ALA A 14 6.19 12.46 -18.60
CA ALA A 14 7.28 13.36 -18.25
C ALA A 14 6.85 14.84 -18.21
N ASP A 15 6.02 15.25 -19.17
CA ASP A 15 5.55 16.65 -19.32
C ASP A 15 4.38 17.00 -18.37
N ALA A 16 3.84 16.05 -17.60
CA ALA A 16 2.67 16.29 -16.76
C ALA A 16 2.98 17.07 -15.47
N ALA A 17 4.21 16.97 -14.96
CA ALA A 17 4.70 17.69 -13.77
C ALA A 17 6.23 17.68 -13.72
N ASP A 18 6.81 18.49 -12.84
CA ASP A 18 8.26 18.49 -12.57
C ASP A 18 8.61 17.35 -11.59
N TRP A 19 8.45 16.11 -12.04
CA TRP A 19 8.61 14.90 -11.23
C TRP A 19 9.98 14.81 -10.56
N LYS A 20 11.02 15.25 -11.24
CA LYS A 20 12.39 15.20 -10.75
C LYS A 20 12.60 16.03 -9.49
N ASN A 21 11.92 17.16 -9.39
CA ASN A 21 12.01 18.04 -8.22
C ASN A 21 10.91 17.74 -7.19
N GLU A 22 9.74 17.26 -7.61
CA GLU A 22 8.62 16.98 -6.71
C GLU A 22 8.73 15.63 -6.00
N MET A 23 9.11 14.56 -6.70
CA MET A 23 9.06 13.20 -6.16
C MET A 23 10.06 12.89 -5.02
N PRO A 24 11.28 13.44 -4.99
CA PRO A 24 12.26 13.10 -3.94
C PRO A 24 11.76 13.31 -2.51
N GLN A 25 11.03 14.38 -2.24
CA GLN A 25 10.46 14.65 -0.91
C GLN A 25 9.43 13.60 -0.50
N HIS A 26 8.61 13.12 -1.43
CA HIS A 26 7.60 12.09 -1.18
C HIS A 26 8.23 10.72 -0.94
N TYR A 27 9.31 10.40 -1.66
CA TYR A 27 10.08 9.18 -1.38
C TYR A 27 10.78 9.25 -0.04
N ALA A 28 11.39 10.39 0.32
CA ALA A 28 12.02 10.58 1.62
C ALA A 28 11.01 10.39 2.76
N GLU A 29 9.81 10.96 2.63
CA GLU A 29 8.75 10.78 3.62
C GLU A 29 8.27 9.32 3.69
N ALA A 30 8.06 8.66 2.55
CA ALA A 30 7.67 7.27 2.51
C ALA A 30 8.74 6.36 3.14
N GLU A 31 10.03 6.61 2.88
CA GLU A 31 11.15 5.88 3.49
C GLU A 31 11.20 6.08 5.00
N ARG A 32 10.99 7.31 5.47
CA ARG A 32 10.92 7.63 6.89
C ARG A 32 9.75 6.89 7.56
N MET A 33 8.56 6.97 6.99
CA MET A 33 7.36 6.32 7.53
C MET A 33 7.47 4.80 7.54
N LEU A 34 8.10 4.22 6.54
CA LEU A 34 8.33 2.78 6.46
C LEU A 34 9.57 2.31 7.22
N GLY A 35 10.35 3.22 7.83
CA GLY A 35 11.60 2.88 8.51
C GLY A 35 12.54 2.09 7.61
N VAL A 36 12.76 2.58 6.37
CA VAL A 36 13.57 1.89 5.36
C VAL A 36 15.04 1.90 5.76
N THR A 37 15.68 0.75 5.68
CA THR A 37 17.12 0.56 5.97
C THR A 37 17.73 -0.42 4.99
N ASP A 38 19.04 -0.47 4.92
CA ASP A 38 19.75 -1.47 4.13
C ASP A 38 19.61 -2.86 4.77
N ASN A 39 19.43 -3.89 3.93
CA ASN A 39 19.42 -5.27 4.39
C ASN A 39 20.77 -5.61 5.02
N LYS A 40 20.74 -6.11 6.26
CA LYS A 40 21.95 -6.51 7.02
C LYS A 40 22.24 -8.01 6.95
N ILE A 41 21.38 -8.78 6.26
CA ILE A 41 21.50 -10.25 6.23
C ILE A 41 21.88 -10.67 4.82
N PHE A 42 23.05 -11.29 4.71
CA PHE A 42 23.59 -11.83 3.46
C PHE A 42 23.78 -13.34 3.59
N GLY A 43 23.16 -14.09 2.68
CA GLY A 43 23.31 -15.52 2.59
C GLY A 43 24.33 -15.95 1.53
N PRO A 44 24.55 -17.26 1.39
CA PRO A 44 25.47 -17.80 0.36
C PRO A 44 25.09 -17.37 -1.08
N ALA A 45 23.80 -17.23 -1.37
CA ALA A 45 23.31 -16.77 -2.67
C ALA A 45 23.73 -15.32 -2.98
N ASP A 46 23.69 -14.43 -1.99
CA ASP A 46 24.08 -13.03 -2.15
C ASP A 46 25.58 -12.91 -2.42
N HIS A 47 26.40 -13.69 -1.71
CA HIS A 47 27.83 -13.76 -1.94
C HIS A 47 28.18 -14.33 -3.31
N MET A 48 27.42 -15.33 -3.79
CA MET A 48 27.60 -15.88 -5.13
C MET A 48 27.24 -14.85 -6.20
N LEU A 49 26.11 -14.15 -6.04
CA LEU A 49 25.68 -13.09 -6.95
C LEU A 49 26.74 -11.99 -7.06
N LYS A 50 27.32 -11.58 -5.94
CA LYS A 50 28.42 -10.61 -5.92
C LYS A 50 29.63 -11.11 -6.74
N LYS A 51 30.07 -12.34 -6.51
CA LYS A 51 31.16 -12.94 -7.26
C LYS A 51 30.88 -13.04 -8.76
N MET A 52 29.65 -13.38 -9.14
CA MET A 52 29.24 -13.40 -10.55
C MET A 52 29.32 -12.00 -11.17
N GLY A 53 28.83 -10.99 -10.46
CA GLY A 53 28.94 -9.59 -10.89
C GLY A 53 30.39 -9.15 -11.06
N GLU A 54 31.28 -9.53 -10.15
CA GLU A 54 32.71 -9.26 -10.24
C GLU A 54 33.33 -9.93 -11.47
N ALA A 55 32.98 -11.20 -11.74
CA ALA A 55 33.49 -11.96 -12.88
C ALA A 55 33.12 -11.37 -14.25
N VAL A 56 31.95 -10.70 -14.35
CA VAL A 56 31.49 -10.02 -15.58
C VAL A 56 31.75 -8.50 -15.58
N GLY A 57 32.53 -8.00 -14.61
CA GLY A 57 32.97 -6.59 -14.57
C GLY A 57 31.94 -5.61 -14.01
N VAL A 58 30.81 -6.07 -13.47
CA VAL A 58 29.74 -5.23 -12.90
C VAL A 58 29.61 -5.35 -11.38
N GLY A 59 30.61 -5.92 -10.70
CA GLY A 59 30.60 -6.11 -9.24
C GLY A 59 30.39 -4.83 -8.44
N HIS A 60 30.75 -3.67 -8.98
CA HIS A 60 30.51 -2.36 -8.38
C HIS A 60 29.03 -2.00 -8.24
N THR A 61 28.14 -2.67 -8.98
CA THR A 61 26.68 -2.45 -8.89
C THR A 61 26.03 -3.23 -7.74
N PHE A 62 26.75 -4.21 -7.15
CA PHE A 62 26.23 -4.96 -6.01
C PHE A 62 26.10 -4.07 -4.78
N LYS A 63 24.89 -3.97 -4.27
CA LYS A 63 24.56 -3.21 -3.06
C LYS A 63 23.47 -3.91 -2.26
N PRO A 64 23.39 -3.67 -0.94
CA PRO A 64 22.29 -4.16 -0.12
C PRO A 64 20.95 -3.69 -0.67
N THR A 65 19.95 -4.58 -0.66
CA THR A 65 18.57 -4.18 -0.97
C THR A 65 18.01 -3.36 0.19
N ARG A 66 17.37 -2.26 -0.10
CA ARG A 66 16.66 -1.46 0.90
C ARG A 66 15.36 -2.17 1.29
N VAL A 67 15.13 -2.31 2.59
CA VAL A 67 14.00 -3.05 3.17
C VAL A 67 13.37 -2.29 4.33
N ALA A 68 12.08 -2.49 4.53
CA ALA A 68 11.34 -1.93 5.65
C ALA A 68 11.31 -2.94 6.81
N THR A 69 12.43 -3.12 7.48
CA THR A 69 12.60 -4.12 8.55
C THR A 69 13.45 -3.56 9.68
N PHE A 70 13.01 -3.75 10.92
CA PHE A 70 13.75 -3.38 12.10
C PHE A 70 14.76 -4.48 12.45
N PHE A 71 16.04 -4.21 12.23
CA PHE A 71 17.13 -5.11 12.60
C PHE A 71 17.57 -4.87 14.05
N PRO A 72 18.08 -5.90 14.73
CA PRO A 72 18.65 -5.70 16.07
C PRO A 72 19.82 -4.73 16.03
N PRO A 73 20.10 -4.01 17.13
CA PRO A 73 21.35 -3.28 17.32
C PRO A 73 22.55 -4.17 17.08
N GLU A 74 23.70 -3.56 16.77
CA GLU A 74 24.94 -4.30 16.55
C GLU A 74 25.34 -5.09 17.82
N GLY A 75 25.67 -6.37 17.63
CA GLY A 75 26.03 -7.28 18.71
C GLY A 75 24.85 -7.86 19.49
N GLU A 76 23.61 -7.54 19.12
CA GLU A 76 22.43 -8.10 19.76
C GLU A 76 21.74 -9.17 18.91
N GLU A 77 21.13 -10.15 19.59
CA GLU A 77 20.30 -11.16 18.95
C GLU A 77 18.93 -10.59 18.56
N GLY A 78 18.38 -11.07 17.44
CA GLY A 78 17.02 -10.74 16.99
C GLY A 78 15.93 -11.32 17.88
N GLY A 79 14.72 -10.76 17.76
CA GLY A 79 13.53 -11.21 18.50
C GLY A 79 13.22 -10.43 19.76
N LYS A 80 14.06 -9.48 20.16
CA LYS A 80 13.78 -8.57 21.27
C LYS A 80 12.79 -7.49 20.87
N THR A 81 11.95 -7.05 21.80
CA THR A 81 11.01 -5.94 21.60
C THR A 81 11.60 -4.66 22.16
N TYR A 82 11.45 -3.57 21.41
CA TYR A 82 11.85 -2.23 21.78
C TYR A 82 10.64 -1.29 21.70
N PRO A 83 10.58 -0.24 22.54
CA PRO A 83 9.67 0.88 22.33
C PRO A 83 9.87 1.47 20.94
N ASP A 84 8.86 2.16 20.44
CA ASP A 84 8.88 2.75 19.09
C ASP A 84 10.24 3.32 18.66
N PRO A 85 10.91 2.73 17.65
CA PRO A 85 12.22 3.20 17.20
C PRO A 85 12.15 4.24 16.05
N TYR A 86 10.94 4.64 15.60
CA TYR A 86 10.76 5.41 14.37
C TYR A 86 10.06 6.76 14.55
N PHE A 87 9.18 6.89 15.55
CA PHE A 87 8.25 8.02 15.67
C PHE A 87 8.33 8.72 17.04
N ASN A 88 9.51 8.73 17.65
CA ASN A 88 9.79 9.40 18.93
C ASN A 88 8.88 8.93 20.08
N GLY A 89 8.50 7.64 20.09
CA GLY A 89 7.63 7.06 21.12
C GLY A 89 6.13 7.21 20.83
N GLU A 90 5.75 7.78 19.71
CA GLU A 90 4.34 7.89 19.33
C GLU A 90 3.80 6.68 18.55
N GLY A 91 4.70 5.88 18.00
CA GLY A 91 4.41 4.66 17.27
C GLY A 91 4.28 3.43 18.17
N PRO A 92 3.97 2.26 17.60
CA PRO A 92 3.88 1.01 18.33
C PRO A 92 5.28 0.42 18.64
N ASP A 93 5.35 -0.38 19.69
CA ASP A 93 6.53 -1.20 20.00
C ASP A 93 6.89 -2.10 18.83
N ARG A 94 8.18 -2.36 18.63
CA ARG A 94 8.70 -3.13 17.51
C ARG A 94 9.62 -4.26 17.96
N GLY A 95 9.41 -5.44 17.40
CA GLY A 95 10.34 -6.54 17.53
C GLY A 95 11.48 -6.44 16.53
N THR A 96 12.64 -7.01 16.82
CA THR A 96 13.78 -7.05 15.90
C THR A 96 13.78 -8.32 15.05
N CYS A 97 14.35 -8.22 13.84
CA CYS A 97 14.41 -9.31 12.87
C CYS A 97 15.27 -10.47 13.38
N THR A 98 14.75 -11.70 13.29
CA THR A 98 15.43 -12.96 13.64
C THR A 98 16.03 -13.69 12.45
N ALA A 99 16.05 -13.08 11.26
CA ALA A 99 16.51 -13.70 10.02
C ALA A 99 15.75 -14.98 9.61
N CYS A 100 14.51 -15.15 10.05
CA CYS A 100 13.73 -16.39 9.84
C CYS A 100 13.23 -16.61 8.40
N GLY A 101 13.41 -15.65 7.47
CA GLY A 101 12.96 -15.75 6.08
C GLY A 101 11.44 -15.64 5.86
N GLY A 102 10.62 -15.50 6.90
CA GLY A 102 9.15 -15.52 6.83
C GLY A 102 8.47 -14.23 6.35
N CYS A 103 9.21 -13.26 5.78
CA CYS A 103 8.68 -11.92 5.45
C CYS A 103 7.51 -11.93 4.47
N MET A 104 7.44 -12.91 3.55
CA MET A 104 6.38 -13.02 2.55
C MET A 104 5.08 -13.61 3.11
N THR A 105 5.16 -14.44 4.13
CA THR A 105 4.01 -15.09 4.77
C THR A 105 3.48 -14.34 5.99
N GLY A 106 4.10 -13.23 6.33
CA GLY A 106 3.82 -12.42 7.50
C GLY A 106 4.94 -12.50 8.55
N CYS A 107 5.26 -11.36 9.15
CA CYS A 107 6.32 -11.29 10.15
C CYS A 107 5.77 -11.54 11.56
N LYS A 108 5.92 -12.74 12.07
CA LYS A 108 5.50 -13.11 13.44
C LYS A 108 6.34 -12.45 14.55
N HIS A 109 7.47 -11.86 14.20
CA HIS A 109 8.38 -11.19 15.15
C HIS A 109 8.16 -9.68 15.24
N ASN A 110 7.13 -9.13 14.59
CA ASN A 110 6.83 -7.69 14.59
C ASN A 110 7.99 -6.81 14.09
N ALA A 111 8.88 -7.35 13.24
CA ALA A 111 10.06 -6.65 12.73
C ALA A 111 9.82 -5.95 11.38
N LYS A 112 8.92 -6.50 10.53
CA LYS A 112 8.59 -5.90 9.24
C LYS A 112 7.67 -4.69 9.43
N ASN A 113 8.01 -3.56 8.82
CA ASN A 113 7.23 -2.32 8.88
C ASN A 113 6.09 -2.34 7.86
N THR A 114 5.04 -3.10 8.15
CA THR A 114 3.78 -3.09 7.39
C THR A 114 2.94 -1.86 7.76
N LEU A 115 1.98 -1.49 6.92
CA LEU A 115 1.22 -0.24 7.06
C LEU A 115 0.42 -0.13 8.37
N ASP A 116 0.06 -1.24 8.99
CA ASP A 116 -0.58 -1.32 10.30
C ASP A 116 0.31 -0.83 11.46
N LYS A 117 1.59 -0.59 11.20
CA LYS A 117 2.58 -0.11 12.18
C LYS A 117 3.01 1.35 11.97
N ASN A 118 2.49 1.97 10.94
CA ASN A 118 2.79 3.35 10.58
C ASN A 118 1.53 4.10 10.11
N TYR A 119 1.26 4.21 8.82
CA TYR A 119 0.14 5.00 8.30
C TYR A 119 -1.22 4.59 8.89
N LEU A 120 -1.54 3.30 8.94
CA LEU A 120 -2.81 2.84 9.50
C LEU A 120 -2.85 3.00 11.01
N TYR A 121 -1.74 2.72 11.71
CA TYR A 121 -1.64 2.95 13.15
C TYR A 121 -1.98 4.40 13.50
N PHE A 122 -1.36 5.36 12.82
CA PHE A 122 -1.64 6.78 13.07
C PHE A 122 -3.03 7.20 12.60
N ALA A 123 -3.55 6.62 11.53
CA ALA A 123 -4.92 6.86 11.10
C ALA A 123 -5.92 6.45 12.20
N GLU A 124 -5.77 5.24 12.77
CA GLU A 124 -6.62 4.77 13.87
C GLU A 124 -6.44 5.60 15.14
N LYS A 125 -5.19 5.97 15.48
CA LYS A 125 -4.90 6.86 16.61
C LYS A 125 -5.58 8.24 16.45
N ASN A 126 -5.79 8.69 15.22
CA ASN A 126 -6.53 9.92 14.87
C ASN A 126 -8.02 9.70 14.62
N GLY A 127 -8.57 8.53 14.97
CA GLY A 127 -10.02 8.27 14.96
C GLY A 127 -10.56 7.60 13.70
N ALA A 128 -9.73 7.21 12.74
CA ALA A 128 -10.16 6.34 11.64
C ALA A 128 -10.56 4.97 12.18
N LYS A 129 -11.54 4.34 11.53
CA LYS A 129 -11.98 2.98 11.87
C LYS A 129 -11.68 2.04 10.73
N VAL A 130 -10.91 0.99 11.00
CA VAL A 130 -10.67 -0.09 10.06
C VAL A 130 -11.75 -1.17 10.24
N TYR A 131 -12.40 -1.55 9.16
CA TYR A 131 -13.38 -2.64 9.14
C TYR A 131 -12.77 -3.83 8.41
N GLU A 132 -12.23 -4.74 9.19
CA GLU A 132 -11.61 -5.97 8.69
C GLU A 132 -12.64 -6.88 8.01
N GLU A 133 -12.17 -7.79 7.17
CA GLU A 133 -12.99 -8.79 6.47
C GLU A 133 -14.22 -8.20 5.75
N THR A 134 -14.16 -6.93 5.40
CA THR A 134 -15.26 -6.18 4.82
C THR A 134 -14.94 -5.82 3.37
N LYS A 135 -15.61 -6.52 2.44
CA LYS A 135 -15.46 -6.29 1.00
C LYS A 135 -16.53 -5.30 0.52
N VAL A 136 -16.10 -4.21 -0.10
CA VAL A 136 -17.01 -3.32 -0.83
C VAL A 136 -17.46 -4.03 -2.10
N VAL A 137 -18.77 -4.11 -2.33
CA VAL A 137 -19.37 -4.76 -3.49
C VAL A 137 -20.15 -3.81 -4.38
N ASP A 138 -20.53 -2.66 -3.87
CA ASP A 138 -21.26 -1.65 -4.64
C ASP A 138 -21.07 -0.25 -4.04
N VAL A 139 -21.04 0.78 -4.89
CA VAL A 139 -21.03 2.19 -4.52
C VAL A 139 -21.96 2.94 -5.46
N LYS A 140 -22.96 3.62 -4.90
CA LYS A 140 -23.93 4.39 -5.68
C LYS A 140 -24.06 5.81 -5.15
N PRO A 141 -24.20 6.82 -6.02
CA PRO A 141 -24.56 8.14 -5.56
C PRO A 141 -25.98 8.14 -4.97
N LEU A 142 -26.18 8.88 -3.88
CA LEU A 142 -27.49 9.03 -3.25
C LEU A 142 -28.43 9.85 -4.14
N ASN A 143 -29.70 9.58 -4.01
CA ASN A 143 -30.80 10.28 -4.70
C ASN A 143 -30.64 10.33 -6.24
N GLY A 144 -29.82 9.44 -6.84
CA GLY A 144 -29.58 9.39 -8.27
C GLY A 144 -28.74 10.56 -8.83
N LYS A 145 -28.14 11.39 -7.98
CA LYS A 145 -27.28 12.50 -8.38
C LYS A 145 -25.91 11.99 -8.79
N ALA A 146 -25.67 11.88 -10.09
CA ALA A 146 -24.43 11.35 -10.65
C ALA A 146 -23.17 12.15 -10.25
N ASP A 147 -23.30 13.41 -9.87
CA ASP A 147 -22.22 14.27 -9.38
C ASP A 147 -21.80 13.95 -7.93
N GLY A 148 -22.56 13.09 -7.24
CA GLY A 148 -22.27 12.71 -5.85
C GLY A 148 -22.52 13.81 -4.83
N SER A 149 -23.19 14.93 -5.19
CA SER A 149 -23.39 16.08 -4.29
C SER A 149 -24.16 15.73 -3.01
N ASP A 150 -25.02 14.72 -3.05
CA ASP A 150 -25.78 14.24 -1.89
C ASP A 150 -25.03 13.16 -1.08
N GLY A 151 -23.82 12.75 -1.51
CA GLY A 151 -23.05 11.66 -0.94
C GLY A 151 -23.30 10.32 -1.63
N TYR A 152 -22.84 9.25 -0.98
CA TYR A 152 -22.83 7.91 -1.57
C TYR A 152 -23.41 6.88 -0.61
N GLU A 153 -24.01 5.86 -1.19
CA GLU A 153 -24.36 4.60 -0.54
C GLU A 153 -23.29 3.55 -0.90
N VAL A 154 -22.64 3.00 0.12
CA VAL A 154 -21.62 1.95 -0.03
C VAL A 154 -22.15 0.66 0.53
N THR A 155 -22.27 -0.38 -0.30
CA THR A 155 -22.68 -1.72 0.13
C THR A 155 -21.46 -2.58 0.33
N THR A 156 -21.39 -3.24 1.48
CA THR A 156 -20.32 -4.16 1.87
C THR A 156 -20.86 -5.53 2.21
N GLU A 157 -20.00 -6.56 2.06
CA GLU A 157 -20.28 -7.92 2.50
C GLU A 157 -19.10 -8.50 3.28
N CYS A 158 -19.36 -9.45 4.16
CA CYS A 158 -18.32 -10.17 4.89
C CYS A 158 -17.52 -11.05 3.91
N SER A 159 -16.19 -10.84 3.82
CA SER A 159 -15.33 -11.57 2.88
C SER A 159 -14.98 -12.99 3.34
N SER A 160 -14.99 -13.26 4.65
CA SER A 160 -14.67 -14.56 5.24
C SER A 160 -15.87 -15.52 5.29
N SER A 161 -17.09 -15.04 5.04
CA SER A 161 -18.30 -15.87 5.06
C SER A 161 -18.50 -16.61 3.73
N TRP A 162 -18.56 -17.96 3.78
CA TRP A 162 -18.78 -18.81 2.61
C TRP A 162 -20.26 -18.89 2.20
N PHE A 163 -21.11 -18.92 3.21
CA PHE A 163 -22.53 -19.06 3.00
C PHE A 163 -23.30 -17.84 3.48
N ASN A 164 -24.03 -17.32 3.75
CA ASN A 164 -24.75 -16.16 4.27
C ASN A 164 -23.84 -14.92 4.40
N LYS A 165 -23.40 -14.37 3.28
CA LYS A 165 -22.63 -13.13 3.26
C LYS A 165 -23.50 -11.97 3.77
N GLN A 166 -23.31 -11.61 5.02
CA GLN A 166 -24.01 -10.48 5.62
C GLN A 166 -23.64 -9.20 4.87
N ARG A 167 -24.63 -8.54 4.30
CA ARG A 167 -24.50 -7.24 3.66
C ARG A 167 -24.79 -6.13 4.64
N ARG A 168 -24.00 -5.06 4.55
CA ARG A 168 -24.22 -3.81 5.28
C ARG A 168 -24.17 -2.66 4.31
N THR A 169 -25.00 -1.65 4.56
CA THR A 169 -25.06 -0.44 3.75
C THR A 169 -24.63 0.75 4.60
N TRP A 170 -23.74 1.56 4.05
CA TRP A 170 -23.17 2.74 4.68
C TRP A 170 -23.54 3.97 3.85
N ARG A 171 -23.92 5.07 4.51
CA ARG A 171 -24.10 6.35 3.85
C ARG A 171 -22.92 7.24 4.21
N VAL A 172 -22.21 7.72 3.21
CA VAL A 172 -20.97 8.48 3.36
C VAL A 172 -21.00 9.72 2.47
N ARG A 173 -20.27 10.75 2.88
CA ARG A 173 -20.20 12.00 2.10
C ARG A 173 -19.30 11.81 0.87
N ASN A 174 -18.14 11.18 1.04
CA ASN A 174 -17.14 10.99 0.00
C ASN A 174 -16.65 9.54 0.01
N VAL A 175 -16.16 9.07 -1.13
CA VAL A 175 -15.52 7.75 -1.28
C VAL A 175 -14.18 7.94 -1.96
N ILE A 176 -13.13 7.30 -1.40
CA ILE A 176 -11.80 7.26 -1.99
C ILE A 176 -11.50 5.80 -2.36
N PHE A 177 -11.24 5.56 -3.65
CA PHE A 177 -10.84 4.26 -4.15
C PHE A 177 -9.31 4.14 -4.10
N SER A 178 -8.80 3.33 -3.18
CA SER A 178 -7.36 3.09 -3.02
C SER A 178 -7.02 1.60 -2.86
N ALA A 179 -7.75 0.73 -3.58
CA ALA A 179 -7.48 -0.70 -3.62
C ALA A 179 -6.17 -0.97 -4.41
N SER A 180 -6.18 -1.70 -5.48
CA SER A 180 -5.04 -1.80 -6.40
C SER A 180 -5.42 -1.20 -7.74
N SER A 181 -4.45 -0.86 -8.58
CA SER A 181 -4.73 -0.28 -9.90
C SER A 181 -5.72 -1.13 -10.71
N LEU A 182 -5.52 -2.46 -10.72
CA LEU A 182 -6.41 -3.37 -11.41
C LEU A 182 -7.83 -3.41 -10.82
N LEU A 183 -7.95 -3.49 -9.49
CA LEU A 183 -9.25 -3.50 -8.82
C LEU A 183 -9.97 -2.17 -8.96
N ASN A 184 -9.27 -1.06 -8.90
CA ASN A 184 -9.85 0.26 -9.12
C ASN A 184 -10.39 0.41 -10.55
N ILE A 185 -9.65 -0.07 -11.56
CA ILE A 185 -10.10 -0.03 -12.96
C ILE A 185 -11.35 -0.91 -13.16
N ILE A 186 -11.34 -2.14 -12.66
CA ILE A 186 -12.49 -3.06 -12.77
C ILE A 186 -13.72 -2.46 -12.08
N PHE A 187 -13.54 -1.91 -10.88
CA PHE A 187 -14.64 -1.33 -10.11
C PHE A 187 -15.18 -0.05 -10.76
N LEU A 188 -14.30 0.80 -11.29
CA LEU A 188 -14.68 2.02 -12.00
C LEU A 188 -15.44 1.67 -13.30
N HIS A 189 -14.98 0.65 -14.04
CA HIS A 189 -15.67 0.17 -15.24
C HIS A 189 -17.08 -0.33 -14.93
N TYR A 190 -17.22 -1.12 -13.87
CA TYR A 190 -18.51 -1.60 -13.39
C TYR A 190 -19.47 -0.46 -13.01
N ILE A 191 -18.97 0.60 -12.34
CA ILE A 191 -19.77 1.79 -11.99
C ILE A 191 -20.18 2.56 -13.26
N LEU A 192 -19.26 2.73 -14.20
CA LEU A 192 -19.52 3.43 -15.47
C LEU A 192 -20.56 2.69 -16.30
N ASP A 193 -20.49 1.37 -16.37
CA ASP A 193 -21.50 0.52 -17.04
C ASP A 193 -22.89 0.69 -16.41
N LEU A 194 -22.98 0.70 -15.08
CA LEU A 194 -24.24 0.94 -14.37
C LEU A 194 -24.83 2.31 -14.63
N LEU A 195 -23.99 3.34 -14.79
CA LEU A 195 -24.42 4.71 -15.12
C LEU A 195 -24.81 4.84 -16.60
N CYS A 196 -24.11 4.13 -17.48
CA CYS A 196 -24.41 4.13 -18.91
C CYS A 196 -25.73 3.39 -19.22
N CYS A 197 -25.97 2.23 -18.63
CA CYS A 197 -27.22 1.47 -18.82
C CYS A 197 -28.45 2.25 -18.34
N LYS A 198 -28.36 3.04 -17.28
CA LYS A 198 -29.48 3.87 -16.82
C LYS A 198 -29.83 5.03 -17.77
N ASN A 199 -28.85 5.50 -18.55
CA ASN A 199 -29.09 6.54 -19.57
C ASN A 199 -29.62 5.96 -20.90
N PHE A 200 -29.46 4.66 -21.16
CA PHE A 200 -29.95 4.01 -22.37
C PHE A 200 -31.47 3.80 -22.33
N ASP A 201 -32.05 3.54 -21.14
CA ASP A 201 -33.51 3.44 -20.98
C ASP A 201 -34.21 4.82 -21.12
N ALA A 202 -33.50 5.91 -20.97
CA ALA A 202 -34.02 7.26 -21.19
C ALA A 202 -34.03 7.70 -22.69
N CYS A 203 -33.27 7.00 -23.57
CA CYS A 203 -33.21 7.31 -24.99
C CYS A 203 -34.24 6.55 -25.83
N ASN A 204 -34.90 5.52 -25.31
CA ASN A 204 -35.84 4.67 -26.07
C ASN A 204 -37.32 4.94 -25.81
N HIS A 205 -37.68 6.08 -25.23
CA HIS A 205 -39.08 6.46 -25.00
C HIS A 205 -39.52 7.75 -25.74
N ASN A 206 -38.92 8.04 -26.89
CA ASN A 206 -39.45 9.05 -27.83
C ASN A 206 -39.35 8.52 -29.24
N ASP A 207 -40.29 7.65 -29.62
CA ASP A 207 -40.85 7.49 -30.97
C ASP A 207 -42.30 6.99 -30.85
#